data_b2b49e0bb68425ca7f69037264169a96
#
_entry.id   b2b49e0bb68425ca7f69037264169a96
#
_cell.length_a   1.000
_cell.length_b   1.000
_cell.length_c   1.000
_cell.angle_alpha   90.00
_cell.angle_beta   90.00
_cell.angle_gamma   90.00
#
_symmetry.space_group_name_H-M   'P 1'
#
loop_
_entity.id
_entity.type
_entity.pdbx_description
1 polymer ?
#
loop_
_entity_poly.entity_id
_entity_poly.type
_entity_poly.pdbx_seq_one_letter_code
_entity_poly.pdbx_strand_id
1 'polypeptide(L)'
;MTTVSGTSDWTVVDEGWGRKAVDFAALSEPGNCREYVTMHHRLGVSDGDRLVDVACGAGLAIELARAQGAACAGIDASSRLVAVARDRSPDADVRVGDMHAMPWPDESFDVATSFRGIWGTTPEALGEIHRVLAPGGRFGLTVWGHIKVSPGAWALAPFRLAASTKVGNQAAMVTLGRPGVGEDLLARFGFIDVERVGVPFAWEFSDPEMYARALASTGPAYEAIQNVGEPAFLAAAADEARSHVRDGLPLRAEINVVGYLARKPGATRRETA
;
A
#
# COMPACT_ATOMS: atom_id res chain seq x y z
N MET A 1 -6.62 9.94 34.72
CA MET A 1 -6.98 8.81 33.85
C MET A 1 -7.97 9.33 32.83
N THR A 2 -7.48 9.77 31.69
CA THR A 2 -8.32 10.28 30.60
C THR A 2 -8.20 9.24 29.49
N THR A 3 -9.23 8.42 29.36
CA THR A 3 -9.37 7.46 28.26
C THR A 3 -9.54 8.25 26.96
N VAL A 4 -8.52 8.29 26.14
CA VAL A 4 -8.61 8.73 24.76
C VAL A 4 -9.24 7.57 23.98
N SER A 5 -10.57 7.53 23.93
CA SER A 5 -11.34 6.75 22.98
C SER A 5 -11.31 7.51 21.65
N GLY A 6 -10.24 7.37 20.91
CA GLY A 6 -10.12 7.84 19.55
C GLY A 6 -10.27 6.65 18.62
N THR A 7 -11.49 6.25 18.29
CA THR A 7 -11.75 5.55 17.04
C THR A 7 -11.33 6.54 15.94
N SER A 8 -10.16 6.29 15.32
CA SER A 8 -9.78 7.06 14.14
C SER A 8 -10.88 6.84 13.12
N ASP A 9 -11.49 7.95 12.68
CA ASP A 9 -12.53 7.88 11.65
C ASP A 9 -11.87 7.48 10.34
N TRP A 10 -11.73 6.16 10.13
CA TRP A 10 -11.11 5.57 8.94
C TRP A 10 -11.83 5.97 7.64
N THR A 11 -13.09 6.43 7.73
CA THR A 11 -13.89 6.87 6.58
C THR A 11 -13.30 8.14 5.94
N VAL A 12 -12.55 8.96 6.68
CA VAL A 12 -11.84 10.13 6.16
C VAL A 12 -10.82 9.77 5.07
N VAL A 13 -10.31 8.54 5.08
CA VAL A 13 -9.39 8.04 4.05
C VAL A 13 -9.99 8.13 2.65
N ASP A 14 -11.31 7.92 2.50
CA ASP A 14 -11.99 8.01 1.21
C ASP A 14 -11.98 9.43 0.61
N GLU A 15 -11.92 10.48 1.43
CA GLU A 15 -11.78 11.86 0.95
C GLU A 15 -10.40 12.11 0.31
N GLY A 16 -9.36 11.49 0.86
CA GLY A 16 -8.00 11.59 0.33
C GLY A 16 -7.77 10.70 -0.88
N TRP A 17 -7.98 9.40 -0.74
CA TRP A 17 -7.63 8.40 -1.75
C TRP A 17 -8.76 8.11 -2.74
N GLY A 18 -10.02 8.11 -2.30
CA GLY A 18 -11.17 7.77 -3.14
C GLY A 18 -11.64 8.89 -4.07
N ARG A 19 -11.32 10.16 -3.79
CA ARG A 19 -11.87 11.31 -4.55
C ARG A 19 -11.59 11.27 -6.05
N LYS A 20 -10.48 10.64 -6.46
CA LYS A 20 -10.06 10.46 -7.85
C LYS A 20 -9.77 8.97 -8.15
N ALA A 21 -10.63 8.08 -7.68
CA ALA A 21 -10.45 6.63 -7.79
C ALA A 21 -10.17 6.17 -9.24
N VAL A 22 -10.81 6.77 -10.23
CA VAL A 22 -10.61 6.44 -11.66
C VAL A 22 -9.20 6.83 -12.11
N ASP A 23 -8.74 8.05 -11.82
CA ASP A 23 -7.39 8.49 -12.17
C ASP A 23 -6.33 7.68 -11.37
N PHE A 24 -6.59 7.35 -10.11
CA PHE A 24 -5.72 6.48 -9.33
C PHE A 24 -5.59 5.10 -9.98
N ALA A 25 -6.69 4.46 -10.28
CA ALA A 25 -6.72 3.13 -10.88
C ALA A 25 -6.08 3.07 -12.28
N ALA A 26 -6.26 4.13 -13.08
CA ALA A 26 -5.79 4.15 -14.46
C ALA A 26 -4.37 4.69 -14.63
N LEU A 27 -3.94 5.62 -13.76
CA LEU A 27 -2.70 6.37 -13.96
C LEU A 27 -1.65 6.13 -12.88
N SER A 28 -2.04 5.98 -11.60
CA SER A 28 -1.10 5.82 -10.48
C SER A 28 -0.81 4.37 -10.15
N GLU A 29 -1.84 3.57 -9.96
CA GLU A 29 -1.73 2.19 -9.51
C GLU A 29 -0.96 1.27 -10.46
N PRO A 30 -1.06 1.40 -11.81
CA PRO A 30 -0.29 0.56 -12.72
C PRO A 30 1.23 0.63 -12.53
N GLY A 31 1.75 1.75 -12.06
CA GLY A 31 3.17 1.90 -11.70
C GLY A 31 3.63 0.97 -10.58
N ASN A 32 2.69 0.41 -9.82
CA ASN A 32 2.98 -0.52 -8.72
C ASN A 32 3.10 -2.00 -9.19
N CYS A 33 2.83 -2.32 -10.45
CA CYS A 33 2.84 -3.71 -10.94
C CYS A 33 4.14 -4.44 -10.60
N ARG A 34 5.32 -3.78 -10.74
CA ARG A 34 6.62 -4.39 -10.44
C ARG A 34 6.73 -4.81 -8.99
N GLU A 35 6.21 -3.97 -8.09
CA GLU A 35 6.14 -4.22 -6.66
C GLU A 35 5.23 -5.41 -6.35
N TYR A 36 4.02 -5.41 -6.88
CA TYR A 36 3.03 -6.46 -6.65
C TYR A 36 3.53 -7.84 -7.13
N VAL A 37 3.98 -7.91 -8.38
CA VAL A 37 4.52 -9.16 -8.97
C VAL A 37 5.72 -9.67 -8.18
N THR A 38 6.65 -8.79 -7.79
CA THR A 38 7.82 -9.19 -7.01
C THR A 38 7.43 -9.78 -5.66
N MET A 39 6.51 -9.14 -4.95
CA MET A 39 6.09 -9.61 -3.63
C MET A 39 5.26 -10.89 -3.72
N HIS A 40 4.34 -11.01 -4.67
CA HIS A 40 3.59 -12.25 -4.90
C HIS A 40 4.52 -13.42 -5.22
N HIS A 41 5.51 -13.20 -6.11
CA HIS A 41 6.51 -14.22 -6.44
C HIS A 41 7.33 -14.64 -5.21
N ARG A 42 7.80 -13.66 -4.41
CA ARG A 42 8.57 -13.93 -3.18
C ARG A 42 7.75 -14.67 -2.12
N LEU A 43 6.47 -14.36 -2.02
CA LEU A 43 5.54 -15.06 -1.14
C LEU A 43 5.16 -16.46 -1.67
N GLY A 44 5.49 -16.76 -2.93
CA GLY A 44 5.08 -18.01 -3.59
C GLY A 44 3.58 -18.11 -3.74
N VAL A 45 2.90 -16.99 -4.09
CA VAL A 45 1.45 -17.00 -4.38
C VAL A 45 1.18 -17.95 -5.52
N SER A 46 0.21 -18.84 -5.37
CA SER A 46 -0.08 -19.91 -6.30
C SER A 46 -1.54 -20.34 -6.26
N ASP A 47 -1.90 -21.23 -7.18
CA ASP A 47 -3.21 -21.88 -7.19
C ASP A 47 -3.52 -22.58 -5.85
N GLY A 48 -4.74 -22.41 -5.38
CA GLY A 48 -5.22 -22.92 -4.11
C GLY A 48 -4.92 -22.05 -2.88
N ASP A 49 -4.10 -21.00 -2.98
CA ASP A 49 -3.91 -20.03 -1.88
C ASP A 49 -5.18 -19.20 -1.66
N ARG A 50 -5.54 -18.98 -0.39
CA ARG A 50 -6.52 -17.96 0.02
C ARG A 50 -5.74 -16.70 0.40
N LEU A 51 -5.86 -15.66 -0.40
CA LEU A 51 -5.10 -14.42 -0.21
C LEU A 51 -6.01 -13.27 0.22
N VAL A 52 -5.60 -12.48 1.20
CA VAL A 52 -6.20 -11.19 1.54
C VAL A 52 -5.22 -10.05 1.28
N ASP A 53 -5.67 -9.01 0.56
CA ASP A 53 -4.93 -7.76 0.40
C ASP A 53 -5.51 -6.67 1.29
N VAL A 54 -4.70 -6.12 2.18
CA VAL A 54 -5.10 -5.16 3.22
C VAL A 54 -4.72 -3.75 2.80
N ALA A 55 -5.69 -2.84 2.77
CA ALA A 55 -5.63 -1.55 2.10
C ALA A 55 -5.44 -1.75 0.58
N CYS A 56 -6.34 -2.53 -0.02
CA CYS A 56 -6.19 -3.06 -1.38
C CYS A 56 -6.35 -2.02 -2.50
N GLY A 57 -6.73 -0.79 -2.18
CA GLY A 57 -6.93 0.27 -3.17
C GLY A 57 -7.91 -0.11 -4.27
N ALA A 58 -7.52 0.12 -5.54
CA ALA A 58 -8.34 -0.23 -6.71
C ALA A 58 -8.18 -1.69 -7.17
N GLY A 59 -7.48 -2.54 -6.38
CA GLY A 59 -7.51 -3.99 -6.50
C GLY A 59 -6.58 -4.59 -7.56
N LEU A 60 -5.61 -3.86 -8.10
CA LEU A 60 -4.68 -4.40 -9.10
C LEU A 60 -3.82 -5.54 -8.53
N ALA A 61 -3.40 -5.46 -7.26
CA ALA A 61 -2.68 -6.56 -6.61
C ALA A 61 -3.53 -7.82 -6.51
N ILE A 62 -4.84 -7.68 -6.20
CA ILE A 62 -5.81 -8.77 -6.18
C ILE A 62 -5.94 -9.40 -7.57
N GLU A 63 -6.12 -8.59 -8.61
CA GLU A 63 -6.22 -9.06 -10.00
C GLU A 63 -5.00 -9.88 -10.41
N LEU A 64 -3.79 -9.41 -10.07
CA LEU A 64 -2.54 -10.10 -10.36
C LEU A 64 -2.38 -11.42 -9.56
N ALA A 65 -2.83 -11.47 -8.30
CA ALA A 65 -2.81 -12.71 -7.51
C ALA A 65 -3.82 -13.74 -8.04
N ARG A 66 -5.01 -13.29 -8.46
CA ARG A 66 -6.02 -14.16 -9.12
C ARG A 66 -5.51 -14.75 -10.43
N ALA A 67 -4.74 -13.98 -11.19
CA ALA A 67 -4.09 -14.50 -12.40
C ALA A 67 -3.08 -15.64 -12.12
N GLN A 68 -2.63 -15.79 -10.87
CA GLN A 68 -1.79 -16.89 -10.40
C GLN A 68 -2.61 -18.04 -9.79
N GLY A 69 -3.95 -17.96 -9.80
CA GLY A 69 -4.85 -18.99 -9.30
C GLY A 69 -5.31 -18.81 -7.85
N ALA A 70 -4.89 -17.78 -7.14
CA ALA A 70 -5.29 -17.56 -5.76
C ALA A 70 -6.78 -17.15 -5.65
N ALA A 71 -7.45 -17.66 -4.62
CA ALA A 71 -8.76 -17.18 -4.19
C ALA A 71 -8.56 -15.92 -3.33
N CYS A 72 -9.02 -14.76 -3.83
CA CYS A 72 -8.66 -13.48 -3.25
C CYS A 72 -9.81 -12.79 -2.51
N ALA A 73 -9.43 -12.10 -1.43
CA ALA A 73 -10.22 -11.12 -0.71
C ALA A 73 -9.46 -9.79 -0.60
N GLY A 74 -10.14 -8.72 -0.26
CA GLY A 74 -9.50 -7.43 -0.02
C GLY A 74 -10.34 -6.52 0.88
N ILE A 75 -9.67 -5.60 1.56
CA ILE A 75 -10.31 -4.57 2.37
C ILE A 75 -9.66 -3.22 2.11
N ASP A 76 -10.48 -2.20 1.94
CA ASP A 76 -10.04 -0.81 1.85
C ASP A 76 -11.07 0.12 2.49
N ALA A 77 -10.60 1.24 3.02
CA ALA A 77 -11.45 2.25 3.62
C ALA A 77 -12.25 3.07 2.57
N SER A 78 -11.76 3.12 1.32
CA SER A 78 -12.39 3.89 0.26
C SER A 78 -13.45 3.09 -0.48
N SER A 79 -14.70 3.48 -0.33
CA SER A 79 -15.81 2.87 -1.07
C SER A 79 -15.66 3.00 -2.59
N ARG A 80 -15.07 4.09 -3.06
CA ARG A 80 -14.86 4.38 -4.48
C ARG A 80 -13.74 3.52 -5.07
N LEU A 81 -12.65 3.30 -4.34
CA LEU A 81 -11.59 2.37 -4.76
C LEU A 81 -12.08 0.93 -4.74
N VAL A 82 -12.81 0.52 -3.70
CA VAL A 82 -13.44 -0.81 -3.62
C VAL A 82 -14.40 -1.07 -4.79
N ALA A 83 -15.14 -0.06 -5.25
CA ALA A 83 -16.00 -0.21 -6.42
C ALA A 83 -15.19 -0.59 -7.68
N VAL A 84 -14.02 0.03 -7.89
CA VAL A 84 -13.11 -0.34 -8.98
C VAL A 84 -12.53 -1.73 -8.79
N ALA A 85 -12.12 -2.07 -7.56
CA ALA A 85 -11.56 -3.40 -7.26
C ALA A 85 -12.56 -4.54 -7.53
N ARG A 86 -13.83 -4.31 -7.20
CA ARG A 86 -14.93 -5.27 -7.49
C ARG A 86 -15.21 -5.42 -8.98
N ASP A 87 -15.12 -4.33 -9.73
CA ASP A 87 -15.27 -4.37 -11.20
C ASP A 87 -14.14 -5.17 -11.86
N ARG A 88 -12.88 -4.97 -11.41
CA ARG A 88 -11.71 -5.72 -11.89
C ARG A 88 -11.73 -7.20 -11.50
N SER A 89 -12.24 -7.51 -10.34
CA SER A 89 -12.20 -8.84 -9.74
C SER A 89 -13.55 -9.23 -9.14
N PRO A 90 -14.58 -9.48 -9.98
CA PRO A 90 -15.96 -9.71 -9.52
C PRO A 90 -16.12 -10.97 -8.65
N ASP A 91 -15.21 -11.95 -8.77
CA ASP A 91 -15.22 -13.17 -7.96
C ASP A 91 -14.42 -13.05 -6.66
N ALA A 92 -13.76 -11.91 -6.40
CA ALA A 92 -13.05 -11.67 -5.16
C ALA A 92 -13.96 -11.07 -4.09
N ASP A 93 -13.78 -11.45 -2.82
CA ASP A 93 -14.51 -10.88 -1.68
C ASP A 93 -13.88 -9.55 -1.25
N VAL A 94 -14.15 -8.48 -1.99
CA VAL A 94 -13.61 -7.14 -1.68
C VAL A 94 -14.61 -6.33 -0.86
N ARG A 95 -14.17 -5.85 0.31
CA ARG A 95 -15.04 -5.15 1.28
C ARG A 95 -14.55 -3.73 1.58
N VAL A 96 -15.52 -2.83 1.78
CA VAL A 96 -15.25 -1.52 2.41
C VAL A 96 -15.19 -1.75 3.92
N GLY A 97 -14.12 -1.29 4.57
CA GLY A 97 -14.00 -1.52 6.01
C GLY A 97 -12.70 -1.02 6.62
N ASP A 98 -12.62 -1.20 7.94
CA ASP A 98 -11.46 -0.86 8.73
C ASP A 98 -10.49 -2.06 8.81
N MET A 99 -9.24 -1.86 8.43
CA MET A 99 -8.19 -2.88 8.53
C MET A 99 -7.85 -3.27 9.98
N HIS A 100 -8.30 -2.49 10.96
CA HIS A 100 -8.13 -2.80 12.39
C HIS A 100 -9.24 -3.69 12.95
N ALA A 101 -10.28 -3.99 12.15
CA ALA A 101 -11.40 -4.86 12.50
C ALA A 101 -11.88 -5.62 11.27
N MET A 102 -11.03 -6.49 10.73
CA MET A 102 -11.31 -7.21 9.49
C MET A 102 -12.49 -8.19 9.65
N PRO A 103 -13.46 -8.18 8.71
CA PRO A 103 -14.72 -8.93 8.85
C PRO A 103 -14.59 -10.42 8.42
N TRP A 104 -13.45 -11.03 8.62
CA TRP A 104 -13.21 -12.44 8.38
C TRP A 104 -12.83 -13.18 9.67
N PRO A 105 -13.21 -14.46 9.79
CA PRO A 105 -12.81 -15.30 10.94
C PRO A 105 -11.29 -15.43 11.06
N ASP A 106 -10.83 -15.88 12.22
CA ASP A 106 -9.46 -16.30 12.45
C ASP A 106 -9.05 -17.37 11.43
N GLU A 107 -7.79 -17.35 11.01
CA GLU A 107 -7.18 -18.38 10.17
C GLU A 107 -7.85 -18.60 8.80
N SER A 108 -8.49 -17.55 8.27
CA SER A 108 -9.20 -17.57 6.99
C SER A 108 -8.28 -17.60 5.77
N PHE A 109 -7.01 -17.15 5.90
CA PHE A 109 -6.13 -16.91 4.76
C PHE A 109 -4.77 -17.59 4.91
N ASP A 110 -4.20 -18.00 3.78
CA ASP A 110 -2.87 -18.61 3.68
C ASP A 110 -1.79 -17.56 3.38
N VAL A 111 -2.21 -16.46 2.74
CA VAL A 111 -1.36 -15.33 2.38
C VAL A 111 -2.08 -14.02 2.72
N ALA A 112 -1.32 -13.08 3.28
CA ALA A 112 -1.77 -11.69 3.42
C ALA A 112 -0.76 -10.75 2.75
N THR A 113 -1.25 -9.68 2.12
CA THR A 113 -0.43 -8.61 1.55
C THR A 113 -0.89 -7.24 2.01
N SER A 114 0.02 -6.27 2.06
CA SER A 114 -0.33 -4.85 2.17
C SER A 114 0.74 -4.00 1.48
N PHE A 115 0.35 -3.31 0.44
CA PHE A 115 1.25 -2.53 -0.39
C PHE A 115 1.20 -1.05 -0.02
N ARG A 116 2.11 -0.63 0.88
CA ARG A 116 2.17 0.75 1.40
C ARG A 116 0.88 1.23 2.06
N GLY A 117 0.04 0.28 2.52
CA GLY A 117 -1.22 0.55 3.20
C GLY A 117 -1.09 0.64 4.72
N ILE A 118 -0.15 -0.10 5.32
CA ILE A 118 0.12 -0.06 6.75
C ILE A 118 1.26 0.92 7.02
N TRP A 119 0.95 1.91 7.85
CA TRP A 119 1.90 2.96 8.20
C TRP A 119 2.32 2.82 9.66
N GLY A 120 3.40 3.48 10.05
CA GLY A 120 3.87 3.42 11.44
C GLY A 120 2.90 4.02 12.47
N THR A 121 1.82 4.65 12.02
CA THR A 121 0.73 5.18 12.84
C THR A 121 -0.48 4.25 12.89
N THR A 122 -0.46 3.15 12.15
CA THR A 122 -1.54 2.15 12.08
C THR A 122 -1.01 0.73 12.27
N PRO A 123 -0.03 0.51 13.19
CA PRO A 123 0.62 -0.79 13.32
C PRO A 123 -0.32 -1.87 13.89
N GLU A 124 -1.42 -1.48 14.55
CA GLU A 124 -2.40 -2.39 15.13
C GLU A 124 -3.08 -3.28 14.08
N ALA A 125 -3.15 -2.84 12.83
CA ALA A 125 -3.62 -3.64 11.71
C ALA A 125 -2.81 -4.94 11.53
N LEU A 126 -1.54 -4.97 11.95
CA LEU A 126 -0.70 -6.18 11.96
C LEU A 126 -1.26 -7.28 12.88
N GLY A 127 -1.94 -6.90 13.97
CA GLY A 127 -2.63 -7.85 14.86
C GLY A 127 -3.78 -8.55 14.16
N GLU A 128 -4.58 -7.80 13.40
CA GLU A 128 -5.68 -8.35 12.60
C GLU A 128 -5.17 -9.24 11.46
N ILE A 129 -4.10 -8.81 10.76
CA ILE A 129 -3.45 -9.65 9.75
C ILE A 129 -2.98 -10.97 10.36
N HIS A 130 -2.31 -10.90 11.51
CA HIS A 130 -1.85 -12.10 12.23
C HIS A 130 -3.03 -12.99 12.64
N ARG A 131 -4.17 -12.41 13.08
CA ARG A 131 -5.37 -13.16 13.45
C ARG A 131 -5.95 -13.91 12.27
N VAL A 132 -6.14 -13.24 11.12
CA VAL A 132 -6.81 -13.85 9.95
C VAL A 132 -5.92 -14.80 9.16
N LEU A 133 -4.60 -14.76 9.33
CA LEU A 133 -3.69 -15.73 8.74
C LEU A 133 -3.80 -17.09 9.42
N ALA A 134 -3.80 -18.16 8.63
CA ALA A 134 -3.67 -19.53 9.11
C ALA A 134 -2.29 -19.76 9.76
N PRO A 135 -2.14 -20.74 10.68
CA PRO A 135 -0.83 -21.14 11.19
C PRO A 135 0.14 -21.50 10.04
N GLY A 136 1.34 -20.91 10.04
CA GLY A 136 2.31 -21.02 8.95
C GLY A 136 2.03 -20.11 7.75
N GLY A 137 0.97 -19.33 7.81
CA GLY A 137 0.60 -18.37 6.76
C GLY A 137 1.66 -17.33 6.49
N ARG A 138 1.73 -16.83 5.28
CA ARG A 138 2.76 -15.92 4.74
C ARG A 138 2.24 -14.50 4.70
N PHE A 139 3.07 -13.55 5.07
CA PHE A 139 2.74 -12.12 5.04
C PHE A 139 3.75 -11.33 4.24
N GLY A 140 3.28 -10.43 3.37
CA GLY A 140 4.08 -9.47 2.63
C GLY A 140 3.64 -8.04 2.89
N LEU A 141 4.57 -7.21 3.35
CA LEU A 141 4.36 -5.78 3.59
C LEU A 141 5.35 -4.97 2.76
N THR A 142 4.91 -3.90 2.11
CA THR A 142 5.82 -2.93 1.51
C THR A 142 5.67 -1.55 2.15
N VAL A 143 6.77 -0.83 2.20
CA VAL A 143 6.86 0.55 2.71
C VAL A 143 7.85 1.36 1.89
N TRP A 144 7.78 2.69 2.00
CA TRP A 144 8.82 3.53 1.41
C TRP A 144 10.16 3.30 2.07
N GLY A 145 11.19 3.13 1.25
CA GLY A 145 12.59 3.08 1.69
C GLY A 145 13.19 4.48 1.87
N HIS A 146 14.48 4.61 1.62
CA HIS A 146 15.18 5.89 1.76
C HIS A 146 14.89 6.80 0.55
N ILE A 147 13.78 7.54 0.59
CA ILE A 147 13.29 8.37 -0.51
C ILE A 147 14.34 9.40 -0.97
N LYS A 148 15.02 10.08 -0.04
CA LYS A 148 15.93 11.19 -0.36
C LYS A 148 17.12 10.82 -1.27
N VAL A 149 17.51 9.54 -1.29
CA VAL A 149 18.58 9.02 -2.16
C VAL A 149 18.03 8.25 -3.37
N SER A 150 16.71 8.24 -3.54
CA SER A 150 16.08 7.61 -4.72
C SER A 150 16.27 8.50 -5.94
N PRO A 151 16.62 7.95 -7.11
CA PRO A 151 16.73 8.73 -8.35
C PRO A 151 15.43 9.47 -8.71
N GLY A 152 14.28 8.90 -8.36
CA GLY A 152 12.96 9.45 -8.60
C GLY A 152 12.38 10.28 -7.44
N ALA A 153 13.20 10.70 -6.47
CA ALA A 153 12.71 11.49 -5.31
C ALA A 153 12.01 12.80 -5.72
N TRP A 154 12.35 13.35 -6.88
CA TRP A 154 11.71 14.53 -7.46
C TRP A 154 10.19 14.34 -7.64
N ALA A 155 9.75 13.12 -7.97
CA ALA A 155 8.34 12.83 -8.19
C ALA A 155 7.46 12.95 -6.93
N LEU A 156 8.06 13.12 -5.76
CA LEU A 156 7.34 13.36 -4.50
C LEU A 156 7.47 14.83 -4.03
N ALA A 157 8.22 15.67 -4.77
CA ALA A 157 8.44 17.07 -4.40
C ALA A 157 7.14 17.90 -4.32
N PRO A 158 6.12 17.73 -5.21
CA PRO A 158 4.88 18.50 -5.14
C PRO A 158 4.09 18.31 -3.84
N PHE A 159 4.27 17.21 -3.10
CA PHE A 159 3.63 17.05 -1.79
C PHE A 159 4.07 18.06 -0.74
N ARG A 160 5.22 18.74 -0.95
CA ARG A 160 5.69 19.84 -0.07
C ARG A 160 4.79 21.08 -0.12
N LEU A 161 3.88 21.16 -1.09
CA LEU A 161 2.87 22.22 -1.16
C LEU A 161 1.78 22.10 -0.09
N ALA A 162 1.71 21.01 0.67
CA ALA A 162 0.86 20.92 1.85
C ALA A 162 1.33 21.92 2.93
N ALA A 163 0.38 22.69 3.49
CA ALA A 163 0.68 23.75 4.47
C ALA A 163 1.24 23.24 5.80
N SER A 164 0.86 22.04 6.17
CA SER A 164 1.40 21.31 7.31
C SER A 164 1.19 19.81 7.03
N THR A 165 2.21 18.99 7.31
CA THR A 165 2.00 17.54 7.36
C THR A 165 1.12 17.19 8.56
N LYS A 166 -0.20 17.43 8.45
CA LYS A 166 -1.17 16.99 9.45
C LYS A 166 -1.20 15.47 9.56
N VAL A 167 -0.80 14.81 8.50
CA VAL A 167 -0.65 13.36 8.47
C VAL A 167 0.81 13.03 8.80
N GLY A 168 1.12 12.80 10.06
CA GLY A 168 2.44 12.31 10.53
C GLY A 168 2.87 10.97 9.90
N ASN A 169 2.06 10.43 9.06
CA ASN A 169 2.06 9.10 8.48
C ASN A 169 3.16 8.88 7.44
N GLN A 170 3.45 9.86 6.57
CA GLN A 170 4.48 9.66 5.54
C GLN A 170 5.88 9.51 6.14
N ALA A 171 6.21 10.33 7.14
CA ALA A 171 7.48 10.21 7.86
C ALA A 171 7.57 8.87 8.62
N ALA A 172 6.47 8.40 9.17
CA ALA A 172 6.38 7.12 9.86
C ALA A 172 6.58 5.93 8.91
N MET A 173 6.01 5.97 7.70
CA MET A 173 6.21 4.92 6.69
C MET A 173 7.67 4.81 6.27
N VAL A 174 8.37 5.92 6.02
CA VAL A 174 9.80 5.93 5.69
C VAL A 174 10.63 5.39 6.87
N THR A 175 10.20 5.63 8.10
CA THR A 175 10.86 5.10 9.29
C THR A 175 10.78 3.58 9.34
N LEU A 176 9.65 2.99 8.99
CA LEU A 176 9.48 1.53 8.89
C LEU A 176 10.45 0.90 7.87
N GLY A 177 10.81 1.60 6.81
CA GLY A 177 11.77 1.13 5.81
C GLY A 177 13.23 1.10 6.28
N ARG A 178 13.55 1.61 7.48
CA ARG A 178 14.91 1.56 8.02
C ARG A 178 15.25 0.14 8.51
N PRO A 179 16.49 -0.32 8.31
CA PRO A 179 16.93 -1.62 8.83
C PRO A 179 16.65 -1.76 10.33
N GLY A 180 16.12 -2.90 10.74
CA GLY A 180 15.75 -3.24 12.12
C GLY A 180 14.37 -2.74 12.54
N VAL A 181 13.87 -1.64 12.01
CA VAL A 181 12.62 -1.01 12.52
C VAL A 181 11.37 -1.82 12.11
N GLY A 182 11.26 -2.17 10.84
CA GLY A 182 10.13 -2.97 10.35
C GLY A 182 10.21 -4.40 10.84
N GLU A 183 11.41 -4.97 10.90
CA GLU A 183 11.65 -6.32 11.45
C GLU A 183 11.23 -6.41 12.92
N ASP A 184 11.64 -5.45 13.76
CA ASP A 184 11.26 -5.40 15.18
C ASP A 184 9.76 -5.18 15.36
N LEU A 185 9.13 -4.38 14.49
CA LEU A 185 7.69 -4.17 14.51
C LEU A 185 6.95 -5.48 14.24
N LEU A 186 7.29 -6.18 13.17
CA LEU A 186 6.66 -7.45 12.79
C LEU A 186 6.84 -8.51 13.89
N ALA A 187 8.04 -8.62 14.46
CA ALA A 187 8.32 -9.54 15.56
C ALA A 187 7.44 -9.24 16.79
N ARG A 188 7.18 -7.97 17.12
CA ARG A 188 6.28 -7.59 18.23
C ARG A 188 4.83 -8.02 18.02
N PHE A 189 4.39 -8.14 16.77
CA PHE A 189 3.06 -8.67 16.43
C PHE A 189 3.04 -10.19 16.23
N GLY A 190 4.12 -10.90 16.60
CA GLY A 190 4.17 -12.37 16.62
C GLY A 190 4.60 -13.00 15.30
N PHE A 191 5.01 -12.22 14.32
CA PHE A 191 5.56 -12.77 13.07
C PHE A 191 6.99 -13.27 13.28
N ILE A 192 7.32 -14.34 12.58
CA ILE A 192 8.65 -14.98 12.55
C ILE A 192 9.22 -14.98 11.13
N ASP A 193 10.47 -15.39 10.98
CA ASP A 193 11.19 -15.51 9.70
C ASP A 193 11.14 -14.20 8.89
N VAL A 194 11.29 -13.06 9.57
CA VAL A 194 11.17 -11.75 8.94
C VAL A 194 12.39 -11.48 8.06
N GLU A 195 12.17 -11.38 6.77
CA GLU A 195 13.16 -11.02 5.76
C GLU A 195 12.87 -9.64 5.20
N ARG A 196 13.88 -8.75 5.17
CA ARG A 196 13.82 -7.43 4.55
C ARG A 196 14.43 -7.48 3.15
N VAL A 197 13.68 -7.04 2.13
CA VAL A 197 14.10 -7.11 0.73
C VAL A 197 13.95 -5.75 0.03
N GLY A 198 14.81 -5.49 -0.95
CA GLY A 198 14.59 -4.39 -1.90
C GLY A 198 13.53 -4.79 -2.92
N VAL A 199 12.59 -3.88 -3.19
CA VAL A 199 11.50 -4.12 -4.14
C VAL A 199 11.61 -3.13 -5.31
N PRO A 200 11.59 -3.60 -6.58
CA PRO A 200 11.65 -2.71 -7.71
C PRO A 200 10.38 -1.87 -7.82
N PHE A 201 10.55 -0.55 -7.85
CA PHE A 201 9.46 0.39 -8.00
C PHE A 201 9.87 1.52 -8.93
N ALA A 202 9.07 1.76 -9.97
CA ALA A 202 9.23 2.89 -10.85
C ALA A 202 7.88 3.35 -11.39
N TRP A 203 7.58 4.61 -11.20
CA TRP A 203 6.50 5.26 -11.95
C TRP A 203 6.98 5.63 -13.34
N GLU A 204 6.12 5.37 -14.33
CA GLU A 204 6.36 5.72 -15.73
C GLU A 204 5.14 6.42 -16.30
N PHE A 205 5.37 7.54 -17.01
CA PHE A 205 4.33 8.36 -17.60
C PHE A 205 4.73 8.80 -19.00
N SER A 206 3.74 9.03 -19.87
CA SER A 206 3.98 9.52 -21.24
C SER A 206 4.52 10.95 -21.25
N ASP A 207 4.07 11.78 -20.31
CA ASP A 207 4.32 13.20 -20.27
C ASP A 207 4.13 13.80 -18.86
N PRO A 208 4.59 15.06 -18.62
CA PRO A 208 4.43 15.74 -17.33
C PRO A 208 2.97 15.94 -16.88
N GLU A 209 2.06 16.13 -17.80
CA GLU A 209 0.64 16.37 -17.51
C GLU A 209 -0.03 15.09 -17.02
N MET A 210 0.27 13.93 -17.62
CA MET A 210 -0.18 12.63 -17.14
C MET A 210 0.39 12.33 -15.74
N TYR A 211 1.68 12.61 -15.51
CA TYR A 211 2.28 12.49 -14.18
C TYR A 211 1.55 13.36 -13.15
N ALA A 212 1.29 14.63 -13.46
CA ALA A 212 0.62 15.55 -12.54
C ALA A 212 -0.79 15.05 -12.17
N ARG A 213 -1.56 14.55 -13.15
CA ARG A 213 -2.87 13.94 -12.91
C ARG A 213 -2.78 12.69 -12.05
N ALA A 214 -1.83 11.81 -12.34
CA ALA A 214 -1.58 10.61 -11.56
C ALA A 214 -1.25 10.96 -10.10
N LEU A 215 -0.33 11.90 -9.90
CA LEU A 215 0.06 12.35 -8.57
C LEU A 215 -1.11 12.97 -7.81
N ALA A 216 -1.92 13.80 -8.48
CA ALA A 216 -3.11 14.43 -7.91
C ALA A 216 -4.18 13.42 -7.46
N SER A 217 -4.15 12.17 -7.94
CA SER A 217 -5.09 11.12 -7.53
C SER A 217 -4.69 10.41 -6.24
N THR A 218 -3.50 10.66 -5.71
CA THR A 218 -3.01 10.02 -4.48
C THR A 218 -3.47 10.74 -3.21
N GLY A 219 -3.55 10.01 -2.09
CA GLY A 219 -3.91 10.58 -0.79
C GLY A 219 -3.00 11.74 -0.35
N PRO A 220 -1.67 11.64 -0.44
CA PRO A 220 -0.76 12.71 -0.09
C PRO A 220 -0.95 14.02 -0.87
N ALA A 221 -1.48 13.95 -2.09
CA ALA A 221 -1.81 15.15 -2.87
C ALA A 221 -3.00 15.93 -2.31
N TYR A 222 -3.88 15.25 -1.56
CA TYR A 222 -5.11 15.88 -1.05
C TYR A 222 -4.81 17.13 -0.20
N GLU A 223 -3.89 17.03 0.75
CA GLU A 223 -3.53 18.17 1.62
C GLU A 223 -2.87 19.31 0.85
N ALA A 224 -2.01 18.99 -0.11
CA ALA A 224 -1.40 19.98 -0.98
C ALA A 224 -2.45 20.71 -1.83
N ILE A 225 -3.39 19.97 -2.40
CA ILE A 225 -4.51 20.52 -3.19
C ILE A 225 -5.43 21.40 -2.33
N GLN A 226 -5.71 21.00 -1.07
CA GLN A 226 -6.48 21.84 -0.15
C GLN A 226 -5.79 23.17 0.18
N ASN A 227 -4.45 23.16 0.18
CA ASN A 227 -3.67 24.37 0.48
C ASN A 227 -3.56 25.34 -0.72
N VAL A 228 -3.25 24.82 -1.91
CA VAL A 228 -2.93 25.68 -3.07
C VAL A 228 -3.97 25.64 -4.19
N GLY A 229 -4.95 24.76 -4.11
CA GLY A 229 -5.92 24.48 -5.16
C GLY A 229 -5.40 23.50 -6.20
N GLU A 230 -6.31 22.75 -6.83
CA GLU A 230 -5.94 21.71 -7.81
C GLU A 230 -5.21 22.25 -9.04
N PRO A 231 -5.64 23.37 -9.68
CA PRO A 231 -4.91 23.89 -10.83
C PRO A 231 -3.45 24.26 -10.52
N ALA A 232 -3.19 24.87 -9.36
CA ALA A 232 -1.85 25.25 -8.95
C ALA A 232 -0.99 24.00 -8.62
N PHE A 233 -1.58 22.98 -7.99
CA PHE A 233 -0.91 21.71 -7.73
C PHE A 233 -0.52 21.00 -9.04
N LEU A 234 -1.44 20.90 -9.99
CA LEU A 234 -1.17 20.27 -11.29
C LEU A 234 -0.08 21.00 -12.06
N ALA A 235 -0.12 22.34 -12.10
CA ALA A 235 0.91 23.14 -12.73
C ALA A 235 2.29 22.91 -12.10
N ALA A 236 2.39 22.98 -10.77
CA ALA A 236 3.65 22.77 -10.07
C ALA A 236 4.20 21.34 -10.24
N ALA A 237 3.33 20.34 -10.26
CA ALA A 237 3.73 18.97 -10.50
C ALA A 237 4.25 18.78 -11.93
N ALA A 238 3.55 19.31 -12.95
CA ALA A 238 4.01 19.24 -14.33
C ALA A 238 5.33 20.00 -14.53
N ASP A 239 5.50 21.17 -13.91
CA ASP A 239 6.74 21.96 -13.99
C ASP A 239 7.94 21.21 -13.38
N GLU A 240 7.77 20.56 -12.24
CA GLU A 240 8.80 19.69 -11.63
C GLU A 240 9.21 18.58 -12.61
N ALA A 241 8.23 17.92 -13.22
CA ALA A 241 8.46 16.81 -14.14
C ALA A 241 9.16 17.20 -15.43
N ARG A 242 8.93 18.41 -15.95
CA ARG A 242 9.53 18.89 -17.22
C ARG A 242 11.05 18.87 -17.21
N SER A 243 11.67 19.11 -16.06
CA SER A 243 13.13 19.04 -15.90
C SER A 243 13.70 17.62 -16.03
N HIS A 244 12.84 16.60 -15.98
CA HIS A 244 13.21 15.18 -16.04
C HIS A 244 12.80 14.50 -17.34
N VAL A 245 12.19 15.22 -18.27
CA VAL A 245 11.85 14.72 -19.62
C VAL A 245 13.13 14.39 -20.39
N ARG A 246 13.13 13.24 -21.04
CA ARG A 246 14.20 12.79 -21.94
C ARG A 246 13.59 12.49 -23.31
N ASP A 247 14.19 12.99 -24.35
CA ASP A 247 13.67 12.82 -25.71
C ASP A 247 13.51 11.35 -26.10
N GLY A 248 12.33 11.00 -26.61
CA GLY A 248 11.99 9.63 -27.05
C GLY A 248 11.86 8.59 -25.93
N LEU A 249 11.89 8.98 -24.64
CA LEU A 249 11.78 8.06 -23.50
C LEU A 249 10.64 8.47 -22.58
N PRO A 250 10.00 7.49 -21.90
CA PRO A 250 9.01 7.81 -20.88
C PRO A 250 9.64 8.59 -19.72
N LEU A 251 8.85 9.47 -19.12
CA LEU A 251 9.17 10.09 -17.85
C LEU A 251 9.20 8.98 -16.78
N ARG A 252 10.34 8.81 -16.10
CA ARG A 252 10.54 7.69 -15.19
C ARG A 252 11.09 8.14 -13.84
N ALA A 253 10.41 7.72 -12.76
CA ALA A 253 10.81 8.00 -11.39
C ALA A 253 11.00 6.69 -10.63
N GLU A 254 12.25 6.31 -10.37
CA GLU A 254 12.60 5.16 -9.53
C GLU A 254 12.70 5.58 -8.07
N ILE A 255 11.89 4.96 -7.21
CA ILE A 255 11.84 5.27 -5.79
C ILE A 255 12.13 4.01 -4.98
N ASN A 256 12.94 4.13 -3.94
CA ASN A 256 13.27 2.99 -3.10
C ASN A 256 12.04 2.53 -2.31
N VAL A 257 11.66 1.28 -2.53
CA VAL A 257 10.64 0.55 -1.77
C VAL A 257 11.31 -0.62 -1.05
N VAL A 258 10.91 -0.83 0.18
CA VAL A 258 11.34 -1.95 1.01
C VAL A 258 10.16 -2.89 1.19
N GLY A 259 10.40 -4.17 0.95
CA GLY A 259 9.48 -5.26 1.27
C GLY A 259 9.91 -5.98 2.54
N TYR A 260 8.94 -6.47 3.27
CA TYR A 260 9.11 -7.42 4.37
C TYR A 260 8.32 -8.67 4.04
N LEU A 261 8.99 -9.81 4.15
CA LEU A 261 8.38 -11.13 4.10
C LEU A 261 8.40 -11.70 5.50
N ALA A 262 7.31 -12.28 5.95
CA ALA A 262 7.20 -12.82 7.29
C ALA A 262 6.23 -14.01 7.33
N ARG A 263 6.19 -14.74 8.44
CA ARG A 263 5.30 -15.87 8.65
C ARG A 263 4.59 -15.79 9.99
N LYS A 264 3.35 -16.22 10.02
CA LYS A 264 2.69 -16.60 11.28
C LYS A 264 3.28 -17.93 11.74
N PRO A 265 3.62 -18.11 13.04
CA PRO A 265 4.06 -19.40 13.55
C PRO A 265 3.12 -20.54 13.19
N GLY A 266 3.67 -21.71 12.88
CA GLY A 266 2.88 -22.93 12.68
C GLY A 266 2.19 -23.37 13.98
N ALA A 267 1.13 -24.18 13.84
CA ALA A 267 0.49 -24.77 15.01
C ALA A 267 1.53 -25.59 15.80
N THR A 268 1.71 -25.24 17.07
CA THR A 268 2.51 -26.08 17.99
C THR A 268 1.82 -27.44 18.11
N ARG A 269 2.48 -28.52 17.69
CA ARG A 269 2.02 -29.87 18.03
C ARG A 269 1.92 -29.93 19.55
N ARG A 270 0.70 -29.96 20.10
CA ARG A 270 0.54 -30.39 21.49
C ARG A 270 1.04 -31.83 21.52
N GLU A 271 2.20 -32.06 22.15
CA GLU A 271 2.59 -33.40 22.54
C GLU A 271 1.47 -33.89 23.46
N THR A 272 0.69 -34.83 22.98
CA THR A 272 -0.24 -35.61 23.78
C THR A 272 0.62 -36.47 24.69
N ALA A 273 0.72 -36.05 25.96
CA ALA A 273 1.28 -36.84 27.06
C ALA A 273 0.41 -38.03 27.38
#